data_99e939bda1d7ebdbd10ba91b3d178f45
#
_entry.id   99e939bda1d7ebdbd10ba91b3d178f45
#
_cell.length_a   1.000
_cell.length_b   1.000
_cell.length_c   1.000
_cell.angle_alpha   90.00
_cell.angle_beta   90.00
_cell.angle_gamma   90.00
#
_symmetry.space_group_name_H-M   'P 1'
#
loop_
_entity.id
_entity.type
_entity.pdbx_description
1 polymer ?
#
loop_
_entity_poly.entity_id
_entity_poly.type
_entity_poly.pdbx_seq_one_letter_code
_entity_poly.pdbx_strand_id
1 'polypeptide(L)'
;MVDVHIFSRRGVEKDERALAIEQEEISNLAKDRDDEMAIIRRSYEARLKSLLDGQTVVDAPKGIAKNVKLSADILSEIPSAQWRKIVVKNEDVMAKIEEFTAAFDVRLENIQKRFENKVEKVQRGDDLLPGVLKMVKVFIATKRKMQTGDKMAGRHGNKDNKKDNGRKNTK
;
A
#
# COMPACT_ATOMS: atom_id res chain seq x y z
N MET A 1 -15.29 -0.56 -22.66
CA MET A 1 -14.23 0.32 -22.16
C MET A 1 -13.94 -0.12 -20.73
N VAL A 2 -12.69 -0.38 -20.40
CA VAL A 2 -12.28 -0.91 -19.08
C VAL A 2 -11.67 0.20 -18.25
N ASP A 3 -10.88 1.09 -18.89
CA ASP A 3 -10.19 2.15 -18.21
C ASP A 3 -9.85 3.30 -19.17
N VAL A 4 -9.67 4.51 -18.64
CA VAL A 4 -9.34 5.73 -19.41
C VAL A 4 -8.33 6.55 -18.62
N HIS A 5 -7.19 6.80 -19.23
CA HIS A 5 -6.20 7.73 -18.70
C HIS A 5 -6.14 8.99 -19.56
N ILE A 6 -6.21 10.15 -18.95
CA ILE A 6 -6.10 11.45 -19.61
C ILE A 6 -4.77 12.08 -19.20
N PHE A 7 -3.93 12.36 -20.20
CA PHE A 7 -2.67 13.05 -20.04
C PHE A 7 -2.84 14.47 -20.57
N SER A 8 -2.51 15.45 -19.76
CA SER A 8 -2.62 16.88 -20.12
C SER A 8 -1.26 17.53 -20.04
N ARG A 9 -0.92 18.36 -21.05
CA ARG A 9 0.33 19.12 -21.06
C ARG A 9 0.34 20.10 -19.89
N ARG A 10 1.52 20.33 -19.35
CA ARG A 10 1.77 21.32 -18.31
C ARG A 10 1.30 22.71 -18.72
N GLY A 11 0.55 23.43 -17.86
CA GLY A 11 0.09 24.80 -18.12
C GLY A 11 -1.16 24.92 -19.00
N VAL A 12 -1.80 23.83 -19.40
CA VAL A 12 -3.10 23.84 -20.08
C VAL A 12 -4.20 23.82 -19.05
N GLU A 13 -5.24 24.66 -19.23
CA GLU A 13 -6.44 24.61 -18.39
C GLU A 13 -7.08 23.21 -18.45
N LYS A 14 -7.36 22.68 -17.28
CA LYS A 14 -8.02 21.37 -17.13
C LYS A 14 -9.52 21.55 -17.15
N ASP A 15 -10.20 20.76 -17.96
CA ASP A 15 -11.68 20.74 -17.99
C ASP A 15 -12.21 20.16 -16.65
N GLU A 16 -13.45 20.46 -16.29
CA GLU A 16 -14.10 19.92 -15.08
C GLU A 16 -14.01 18.39 -15.00
N ARG A 17 -14.13 17.72 -16.13
CA ARG A 17 -14.01 16.25 -16.20
C ARG A 17 -12.58 15.76 -15.94
N ALA A 18 -11.59 16.47 -16.43
CA ALA A 18 -10.18 16.16 -16.15
C ALA A 18 -9.85 16.37 -14.67
N LEU A 19 -10.38 17.44 -14.07
CA LEU A 19 -10.25 17.71 -12.64
C LEU A 19 -10.92 16.62 -11.79
N ALA A 20 -12.10 16.15 -12.18
CA ALA A 20 -12.80 15.08 -11.48
C ALA A 20 -12.00 13.76 -11.52
N ILE A 21 -11.42 13.39 -12.67
CA ILE A 21 -10.57 12.21 -12.80
C ILE A 21 -9.31 12.34 -11.96
N GLU A 22 -8.66 13.51 -11.97
CA GLU A 22 -7.49 13.80 -11.13
C GLU A 22 -7.80 13.65 -9.63
N GLN A 23 -8.94 14.20 -9.19
CA GLN A 23 -9.39 14.08 -7.81
C GLN A 23 -9.69 12.62 -7.42
N GLU A 24 -10.29 11.84 -8.32
CA GLU A 24 -10.52 10.42 -8.10
C GLU A 24 -9.20 9.65 -7.98
N GLU A 25 -8.22 9.95 -8.83
CA GLU A 25 -6.89 9.33 -8.77
C GLU A 25 -6.17 9.68 -7.47
N ILE A 26 -6.18 10.97 -7.05
CA ILE A 26 -5.61 11.40 -5.77
C ILE A 26 -6.31 10.71 -4.59
N SER A 27 -7.65 10.57 -4.64
CA SER A 27 -8.42 9.86 -3.61
C SER A 27 -8.02 8.38 -3.52
N ASN A 28 -7.78 7.72 -4.65
CA ASN A 28 -7.33 6.34 -4.67
C ASN A 28 -5.90 6.20 -4.13
N LEU A 29 -5.00 7.10 -4.50
CA LEU A 29 -3.64 7.17 -3.93
C LEU A 29 -3.65 7.43 -2.41
N ALA A 30 -4.59 8.24 -1.92
CA ALA A 30 -4.76 8.49 -0.49
C ALA A 30 -5.24 7.24 0.25
N LYS A 31 -6.19 6.48 -0.32
CA LYS A 31 -6.63 5.19 0.24
C LYS A 31 -5.49 4.19 0.31
N ASP A 32 -4.72 4.05 -0.78
CA ASP A 32 -3.57 3.15 -0.81
C ASP A 32 -2.53 3.50 0.27
N ARG A 33 -2.25 4.81 0.47
CA ARG A 33 -1.39 5.29 1.54
C ARG A 33 -1.92 4.92 2.91
N ASP A 34 -3.20 5.16 3.15
CA ASP A 34 -3.83 4.91 4.45
C ASP A 34 -3.87 3.43 4.77
N ASP A 35 -4.13 2.58 3.78
CA ASP A 35 -4.08 1.12 3.92
C ASP A 35 -2.64 0.63 4.21
N GLU A 36 -1.64 1.14 3.49
CA GLU A 36 -0.23 0.81 3.73
C GLU A 36 0.20 1.24 5.14
N MET A 37 -0.18 2.46 5.57
CA MET A 37 0.08 2.95 6.93
C MET A 37 -0.62 2.10 8.00
N ALA A 38 -1.86 1.68 7.77
CA ALA A 38 -2.61 0.83 8.70
C ALA A 38 -1.95 -0.54 8.88
N ILE A 39 -1.49 -1.15 7.79
CA ILE A 39 -0.77 -2.44 7.83
C ILE A 39 0.52 -2.31 8.63
N ILE A 40 1.32 -1.26 8.36
CA ILE A 40 2.59 -1.04 9.05
C ILE A 40 2.37 -0.74 10.54
N ARG A 41 1.36 0.07 10.88
CA ARG A 41 0.99 0.35 12.28
C ARG A 41 0.59 -0.93 13.01
N ARG A 42 -0.25 -1.76 12.41
CA ARG A 42 -0.66 -3.05 13.01
C ARG A 42 0.54 -3.97 13.24
N SER A 43 1.44 -4.05 12.27
CA SER A 43 2.68 -4.84 12.42
C SER A 43 3.59 -4.29 13.52
N TYR A 44 3.72 -2.96 13.60
CA TYR A 44 4.48 -2.28 14.64
C TYR A 44 3.90 -2.54 16.03
N GLU A 45 2.60 -2.39 16.20
CA GLU A 45 1.89 -2.62 17.48
C GLU A 45 2.03 -4.08 17.93
N ALA A 46 1.87 -5.05 17.02
CA ALA A 46 2.04 -6.45 17.33
C ALA A 46 3.48 -6.76 17.80
N ARG A 47 4.49 -6.18 17.14
CA ARG A 47 5.89 -6.37 17.51
C ARG A 47 6.22 -5.69 18.82
N LEU A 48 5.75 -4.47 19.03
CA LEU A 48 5.96 -3.71 20.27
C LEU A 48 5.31 -4.43 21.45
N LYS A 49 4.09 -4.94 21.28
CA LYS A 49 3.41 -5.77 22.29
C LYS A 49 4.25 -7.00 22.66
N SER A 50 4.81 -7.69 21.68
CA SER A 50 5.67 -8.85 21.92
C SER A 50 6.98 -8.51 22.64
N LEU A 51 7.55 -7.31 22.44
CA LEU A 51 8.77 -6.87 23.12
C LEU A 51 8.50 -6.38 24.56
N LEU A 52 7.35 -5.82 24.82
CA LEU A 52 6.93 -5.32 26.13
C LEU A 52 6.39 -6.42 27.03
N ASP A 53 5.87 -7.51 26.47
CA ASP A 53 5.28 -8.60 27.25
C ASP A 53 6.32 -9.25 28.19
N GLY A 54 5.92 -9.42 29.45
CA GLY A 54 6.79 -10.00 30.50
C GLY A 54 7.87 -9.06 31.07
N GLN A 55 7.98 -7.82 30.56
CA GLN A 55 8.97 -6.85 31.03
C GLN A 55 8.49 -6.11 32.27
N THR A 56 9.47 -5.71 33.14
CA THR A 56 9.17 -4.91 34.33
C THR A 56 9.26 -3.42 33.99
N VAL A 57 8.22 -2.69 34.30
CA VAL A 57 8.12 -1.24 34.04
C VAL A 57 8.90 -0.44 35.08
N VAL A 58 9.72 0.50 34.64
CA VAL A 58 10.39 1.51 35.50
C VAL A 58 9.55 2.78 35.53
N ASP A 59 9.11 3.23 34.36
CA ASP A 59 8.25 4.41 34.22
C ASP A 59 7.23 4.21 33.11
N ALA A 60 6.02 4.71 33.34
CA ALA A 60 4.89 4.55 32.41
C ALA A 60 3.94 5.73 32.50
N PRO A 61 3.16 5.98 31.42
CA PRO A 61 2.08 6.96 31.45
C PRO A 61 0.98 6.58 32.47
N LYS A 62 0.10 7.54 32.78
CA LYS A 62 -0.99 7.36 33.74
C LYS A 62 -1.78 6.08 33.46
N GLY A 63 -1.91 5.23 34.49
CA GLY A 63 -2.67 3.96 34.41
C GLY A 63 -1.86 2.69 34.67
N ILE A 64 -0.53 2.77 34.69
CA ILE A 64 0.34 1.64 35.01
C ILE A 64 1.13 1.94 36.29
N ALA A 65 1.10 1.01 37.25
CA ALA A 65 1.93 1.12 38.44
C ALA A 65 3.39 0.82 38.13
N LYS A 66 4.31 1.54 38.78
CA LYS A 66 5.76 1.30 38.66
C LYS A 66 6.12 -0.07 39.25
N ASN A 67 7.13 -0.72 38.69
CA ASN A 67 7.63 -2.04 39.07
C ASN A 67 6.64 -3.21 38.89
N VAL A 68 5.66 -3.06 38.02
CA VAL A 68 4.73 -4.14 37.63
C VAL A 68 5.26 -4.83 36.37
N LYS A 69 5.08 -6.15 36.28
CA LYS A 69 5.32 -6.89 35.05
C LYS A 69 4.16 -6.64 34.08
N LEU A 70 4.51 -6.22 32.86
CA LEU A 70 3.52 -6.07 31.79
C LEU A 70 3.00 -7.44 31.36
N SER A 71 1.68 -7.57 31.33
CA SER A 71 1.00 -8.69 30.66
C SER A 71 0.22 -8.21 29.45
N ALA A 72 -0.13 -9.12 28.56
CA ALA A 72 -0.91 -8.84 27.37
C ALA A 72 -2.25 -8.16 27.69
N ASP A 73 -2.83 -8.44 28.87
CA ASP A 73 -4.11 -7.88 29.33
C ASP A 73 -3.94 -6.40 29.68
N ILE A 74 -2.92 -6.06 30.45
CA ILE A 74 -2.60 -4.66 30.84
C ILE A 74 -2.30 -3.82 29.59
N LEU A 75 -1.56 -4.38 28.61
CA LEU A 75 -1.28 -3.70 27.34
C LEU A 75 -2.54 -3.48 26.49
N SER A 76 -3.55 -4.33 26.62
CA SER A 76 -4.82 -4.17 25.88
C SER A 76 -5.70 -3.05 26.42
N GLU A 77 -5.57 -2.70 27.70
CA GLU A 77 -6.31 -1.62 28.35
C GLU A 77 -5.75 -0.24 28.01
N ILE A 78 -4.52 -0.19 27.46
CA ILE A 78 -3.80 1.06 27.20
C ILE A 78 -3.82 1.34 25.70
N PRO A 79 -4.11 2.58 25.27
CA PRO A 79 -4.00 2.97 23.87
C PRO A 79 -2.59 2.74 23.32
N SER A 80 -2.47 2.13 22.16
CA SER A 80 -1.19 1.78 21.51
C SER A 80 -0.25 2.97 21.34
N ALA A 81 -0.80 4.18 21.20
CA ALA A 81 -0.03 5.43 21.14
C ALA A 81 0.79 5.72 22.41
N GLN A 82 0.38 5.17 23.56
CA GLN A 82 1.08 5.36 24.84
C GLN A 82 2.19 4.33 25.08
N TRP A 83 2.20 3.20 24.35
CA TRP A 83 3.19 2.16 24.53
C TRP A 83 4.63 2.65 24.26
N ARG A 84 4.80 3.63 23.39
CA ARG A 84 6.10 4.29 23.14
C ARG A 84 6.71 4.99 24.34
N LYS A 85 5.89 5.35 25.35
CA LYS A 85 6.31 6.08 26.54
C LYS A 85 6.63 5.16 27.72
N ILE A 86 6.50 3.85 27.54
CA ILE A 86 6.78 2.86 28.58
C ILE A 86 8.29 2.63 28.62
N VAL A 87 8.88 2.84 29.79
CA VAL A 87 10.30 2.57 30.04
C VAL A 87 10.39 1.27 30.83
N VAL A 88 11.13 0.30 30.27
CA VAL A 88 11.36 -1.01 30.88
C VAL A 88 12.74 -1.09 31.53
N LYS A 89 12.90 -1.96 32.54
CA LYS A 89 14.14 -2.10 33.29
C LYS A 89 15.30 -2.71 32.47
N ASN A 90 14.96 -3.49 31.44
CA ASN A 90 15.95 -4.17 30.60
C ASN A 90 16.46 -3.22 29.52
N GLU A 91 17.72 -2.79 29.63
CA GLU A 91 18.36 -1.86 28.70
C GLU A 91 18.45 -2.42 27.27
N ASP A 92 18.70 -3.73 27.09
CA ASP A 92 18.78 -4.36 25.78
C ASP A 92 17.42 -4.33 25.05
N VAL A 93 16.34 -4.49 25.81
CA VAL A 93 14.98 -4.41 25.24
C VAL A 93 14.63 -2.97 24.91
N MET A 94 15.03 -2.01 25.76
CA MET A 94 14.83 -0.60 25.50
C MET A 94 15.53 -0.15 24.22
N ALA A 95 16.81 -0.52 24.04
CA ALA A 95 17.56 -0.22 22.81
C ALA A 95 16.87 -0.79 21.55
N LYS A 96 16.37 -2.02 21.63
CA LYS A 96 15.61 -2.63 20.52
C LYS A 96 14.30 -1.91 20.23
N ILE A 97 13.58 -1.44 21.26
CA ILE A 97 12.34 -0.66 21.10
C ILE A 97 12.63 0.68 20.43
N GLU A 98 13.70 1.36 20.84
CA GLU A 98 14.11 2.64 20.24
C GLU A 98 14.51 2.48 18.79
N GLU A 99 15.36 1.49 18.46
CA GLU A 99 15.76 1.17 17.08
C GLU A 99 14.53 0.86 16.22
N PHE A 100 13.63 0.03 16.73
CA PHE A 100 12.42 -0.37 16.01
C PHE A 100 11.47 0.81 15.81
N THR A 101 11.36 1.70 16.80
CA THR A 101 10.54 2.92 16.72
C THR A 101 11.11 3.90 15.69
N ALA A 102 12.42 4.11 15.70
CA ALA A 102 13.09 4.94 14.70
C ALA A 102 12.92 4.39 13.28
N ALA A 103 13.08 3.09 13.10
CA ALA A 103 12.84 2.43 11.81
C ALA A 103 11.38 2.55 11.34
N PHE A 104 10.42 2.49 12.26
CA PHE A 104 9.01 2.68 11.96
C PHE A 104 8.71 4.12 11.50
N ASP A 105 9.23 5.12 12.21
CA ASP A 105 9.03 6.54 11.88
C ASP A 105 9.63 6.86 10.50
N VAL A 106 10.81 6.35 10.18
CA VAL A 106 11.42 6.48 8.83
C VAL A 106 10.53 5.83 7.75
N ARG A 107 9.93 4.68 8.04
CA ARG A 107 9.01 4.04 7.08
C ARG A 107 7.75 4.88 6.82
N LEU A 108 7.15 5.44 7.87
CA LEU A 108 5.98 6.32 7.72
C LEU A 108 6.33 7.58 6.91
N GLU A 109 7.49 8.19 7.18
CA GLU A 109 7.97 9.35 6.43
C GLU A 109 8.18 9.00 4.94
N ASN A 110 8.77 7.85 4.65
CA ASN A 110 8.97 7.39 3.29
C ASN A 110 7.65 7.13 2.54
N ILE A 111 6.63 6.59 3.21
CA ILE A 111 5.30 6.42 2.62
C ILE A 111 4.69 7.79 2.30
N GLN A 112 4.77 8.73 3.24
CA GLN A 112 4.25 10.07 3.06
C GLN A 112 4.96 10.79 1.90
N LYS A 113 6.28 10.75 1.83
CA LYS A 113 7.06 11.31 0.73
C LYS A 113 6.71 10.67 -0.63
N ARG A 114 6.52 9.35 -0.67
CA ARG A 114 6.08 8.67 -1.90
C ARG A 114 4.70 9.13 -2.34
N PHE A 115 3.78 9.30 -1.41
CA PHE A 115 2.45 9.83 -1.70
C PHE A 115 2.52 11.26 -2.26
N GLU A 116 3.23 12.16 -1.59
CA GLU A 116 3.41 13.55 -2.02
C GLU A 116 4.01 13.64 -3.43
N ASN A 117 5.06 12.85 -3.71
CA ASN A 117 5.67 12.78 -5.03
C ASN A 117 4.71 12.26 -6.11
N LYS A 118 3.82 11.30 -5.78
CA LYS A 118 2.80 10.81 -6.71
C LYS A 118 1.74 11.88 -6.98
N VAL A 119 1.25 12.55 -5.94
CA VAL A 119 0.27 13.64 -6.05
C VAL A 119 0.85 14.79 -6.88
N GLU A 120 2.10 15.19 -6.60
CA GLU A 120 2.78 16.23 -7.39
C GLU A 120 2.86 15.84 -8.88
N LYS A 121 3.17 14.59 -9.20
CA LYS A 121 3.20 14.13 -10.59
C LYS A 121 1.84 14.21 -11.27
N VAL A 122 0.77 13.81 -10.57
CA VAL A 122 -0.60 13.89 -11.10
C VAL A 122 -1.01 15.36 -11.34
N GLN A 123 -0.67 16.24 -10.41
CA GLN A 123 -1.03 17.67 -10.51
C GLN A 123 -0.18 18.45 -11.52
N ARG A 124 1.11 18.11 -11.63
CA ARG A 124 2.07 18.84 -12.45
C ARG A 124 1.77 18.78 -13.94
N GLY A 125 1.04 17.75 -14.39
CA GLY A 125 0.83 17.49 -15.82
C GLY A 125 2.01 16.77 -16.47
N ASP A 126 1.77 16.27 -17.67
CA ASP A 126 2.68 15.40 -18.39
C ASP A 126 3.53 16.17 -19.41
N ASP A 127 4.76 15.67 -19.64
CA ASP A 127 5.61 16.15 -20.72
C ASP A 127 5.20 15.45 -22.02
N LEU A 128 4.26 16.06 -22.75
CA LEU A 128 3.78 15.56 -24.02
C LEU A 128 4.65 16.08 -25.19
N LEU A 129 4.65 15.35 -26.30
CA LEU A 129 5.35 15.74 -27.51
C LEU A 129 4.96 17.15 -27.98
N PRO A 130 5.87 17.90 -28.65
CA PRO A 130 5.55 19.20 -29.21
C PRO A 130 4.32 19.14 -30.11
N GLY A 131 3.36 20.06 -29.89
CA GLY A 131 2.10 20.12 -30.63
C GLY A 131 0.95 19.30 -30.05
N VAL A 132 1.19 18.42 -29.04
CA VAL A 132 0.15 17.67 -28.37
C VAL A 132 -0.27 18.41 -27.10
N LEU A 133 -1.54 18.77 -26.98
CA LEU A 133 -2.11 19.43 -25.82
C LEU A 133 -2.67 18.41 -24.80
N LYS A 134 -3.35 17.38 -25.31
CA LYS A 134 -3.94 16.29 -24.51
C LYS A 134 -3.75 14.95 -25.23
N MET A 135 -3.56 13.89 -24.46
CA MET A 135 -3.54 12.53 -24.95
C MET A 135 -4.50 11.69 -24.10
N VAL A 136 -5.36 10.91 -24.74
CA VAL A 136 -6.29 10.02 -24.06
C VAL A 136 -5.93 8.58 -24.39
N LYS A 137 -5.63 7.79 -23.37
CA LYS A 137 -5.38 6.36 -23.50
C LYS A 137 -6.61 5.59 -23.03
N VAL A 138 -7.24 4.87 -23.96
CA VAL A 138 -8.46 4.11 -23.70
C VAL A 138 -8.11 2.62 -23.72
N PHE A 139 -8.48 1.91 -22.66
CA PHE A 139 -8.34 0.46 -22.58
C PHE A 139 -9.66 -0.20 -22.93
N ILE A 140 -9.61 -1.11 -23.91
CA ILE A 140 -10.79 -1.83 -24.40
C ILE A 140 -10.55 -3.32 -24.19
N ALA A 141 -11.51 -4.01 -23.55
CA ALA A 141 -11.51 -5.46 -23.46
C ALA A 141 -12.42 -6.04 -24.54
N THR A 142 -11.92 -7.02 -25.28
CA THR A 142 -12.69 -7.79 -26.24
C THR A 142 -12.72 -9.26 -25.84
N LYS A 143 -13.90 -9.89 -25.93
CA LYS A 143 -14.05 -11.34 -25.78
C LYS A 143 -13.96 -11.99 -27.16
N ARG A 144 -13.00 -12.91 -27.32
CA ARG A 144 -12.93 -13.76 -28.51
C ARG A 144 -13.15 -15.22 -28.11
N LYS A 145 -13.94 -15.94 -28.90
CA LYS A 145 -14.05 -17.39 -28.73
C LYS A 145 -12.75 -18.04 -29.19
N MET A 146 -12.21 -18.92 -28.36
CA MET A 146 -11.03 -19.71 -28.71
C MET A 146 -11.34 -20.67 -29.85
N GLN A 147 -10.46 -20.69 -30.85
CA GLN A 147 -10.51 -21.60 -31.98
C GLN A 147 -9.37 -22.62 -31.91
N THR A 148 -9.54 -23.73 -32.61
CA THR A 148 -8.47 -24.72 -32.82
C THR A 148 -7.29 -24.07 -33.52
N GLY A 149 -6.09 -24.24 -32.97
CA GLY A 149 -4.86 -23.61 -33.46
C GLY A 149 -4.44 -22.35 -32.70
N ASP A 150 -5.31 -21.77 -31.85
CA ASP A 150 -4.93 -20.63 -31.02
C ASP A 150 -3.83 -21.01 -30.02
N LYS A 151 -2.78 -20.19 -29.97
CA LYS A 151 -1.67 -20.35 -29.05
C LYS A 151 -1.94 -19.55 -27.77
N MET A 152 -1.93 -20.23 -26.66
CA MET A 152 -2.16 -19.64 -25.35
C MET A 152 -0.94 -19.73 -24.46
N ALA A 153 -0.74 -18.73 -23.61
CA ALA A 153 0.29 -18.73 -22.58
C ALA A 153 -0.33 -18.41 -21.23
N GLY A 154 -0.05 -19.23 -20.23
CA GLY A 154 -0.38 -18.95 -18.84
C GLY A 154 0.61 -17.97 -18.20
N ARG A 155 0.27 -17.41 -17.05
CA ARG A 155 1.11 -16.46 -16.29
C ARG A 155 2.46 -17.03 -15.88
N HIS A 156 2.59 -18.35 -15.79
CA HIS A 156 3.82 -19.06 -15.40
C HIS A 156 4.62 -19.62 -16.59
N GLY A 157 4.39 -19.10 -17.79
CA GLY A 157 5.14 -19.48 -18.98
C GLY A 157 4.68 -20.79 -19.66
N ASN A 158 3.62 -21.43 -19.19
CA ASN A 158 3.02 -22.57 -19.86
C ASN A 158 2.42 -22.13 -21.19
N LYS A 159 2.84 -22.78 -22.28
CA LYS A 159 2.35 -22.52 -23.64
C LYS A 159 1.57 -23.75 -24.10
N ASP A 160 0.26 -23.60 -24.19
CA ASP A 160 -0.61 -24.66 -24.69
C ASP A 160 -1.23 -24.23 -26.02
N ASN A 161 -1.19 -25.16 -27.00
CA ASN A 161 -1.96 -25.01 -28.24
C ASN A 161 -3.24 -25.85 -28.10
N LYS A 162 -4.38 -25.27 -28.39
CA LYS A 162 -5.63 -26.02 -28.46
C LYS A 162 -5.54 -27.00 -29.63
N LYS A 163 -5.26 -28.28 -29.34
CA LYS A 163 -5.29 -29.36 -30.33
C LYS A 163 -6.74 -29.67 -30.69
N ASP A 164 -6.96 -29.88 -31.96
CA ASP A 164 -8.23 -30.44 -32.44
C ASP A 164 -8.31 -31.89 -31.94
N ASN A 165 -9.11 -32.13 -30.92
CA ASN A 165 -9.46 -33.51 -30.57
C ASN A 165 -10.39 -34.01 -31.65
N GLY A 166 -9.78 -34.46 -32.77
CA GLY A 166 -10.49 -35.07 -33.85
C GLY A 166 -11.49 -36.10 -33.32
N ARG A 167 -12.77 -35.91 -33.63
CA ARG A 167 -13.80 -36.92 -33.46
C ARG A 167 -13.25 -38.22 -34.06
N LYS A 168 -12.86 -39.15 -33.23
CA LYS A 168 -12.74 -40.55 -33.65
C LYS A 168 -14.17 -41.01 -33.92
N ASN A 169 -14.51 -40.98 -35.23
CA ASN A 169 -15.68 -41.72 -35.69
C ASN A 169 -15.35 -43.21 -35.48
N THR A 170 -15.91 -43.78 -34.45
CA THR A 170 -16.07 -45.21 -34.34
C THR A 170 -17.19 -45.60 -35.30
N LYS A 171 -16.80 -46.37 -36.34
CA LYS A 171 -17.72 -47.22 -37.11
C LYS A 171 -18.15 -48.35 -36.21
#